data_8867b5dd392271fa5fc8715f8138060f
#
_entry.id   8867b5dd392271fa5fc8715f8138060f
#
_cell.length_a   1.000
_cell.length_b   1.000
_cell.length_c   1.000
_cell.angle_alpha   90.00
_cell.angle_beta   90.00
_cell.angle_gamma   90.00
#
_symmetry.space_group_name_H-M   'P 1'
#
loop_
_entity.id
_entity.type
_entity.pdbx_description
1 polymer ?
#
loop_
_entity_poly.entity_id
_entity_poly.type
_entity_poly.pdbx_seq_one_letter_code
_entity_poly.pdbx_strand_id
1 'polypeptide(L)'
;MVRNTAREIAIHLSYELSFTDKPVDELLDERLTPESFAALAEEDPLYQETPNAKQADYIRRLVRGVADHAPELDGYIAKYAKGWNFARIPLVASAIMRVAMYEMLYMADIPAGVAINEAVELAKKYGTDESPAFINGVLAKLV
;
A
#
# COMPACT_ATOMS: atom_id res chain seq x y z
N MET A 1 17.07 -2.23 3.48
CA MET A 1 16.01 -2.77 2.60
C MET A 1 15.86 -1.91 1.35
N VAL A 2 15.40 -2.50 0.28
CA VAL A 2 15.08 -1.76 -0.94
C VAL A 2 13.71 -1.09 -0.83
N ARG A 3 13.46 -0.08 -1.69
CA ARG A 3 12.20 0.67 -1.66
C ARG A 3 10.97 -0.22 -1.85
N ASN A 4 11.05 -1.24 -2.69
CA ASN A 4 9.92 -2.15 -2.91
C ASN A 4 9.54 -2.92 -1.65
N THR A 5 10.51 -3.32 -0.83
CA THR A 5 10.25 -3.94 0.47
C THR A 5 9.56 -2.94 1.41
N ALA A 6 10.04 -1.71 1.47
CA ALA A 6 9.42 -0.67 2.28
C ALA A 6 7.99 -0.36 1.82
N ARG A 7 7.76 -0.33 0.50
CA ARG A 7 6.42 -0.14 -0.07
C ARG A 7 5.48 -1.27 0.32
N GLU A 8 5.94 -2.51 0.26
CA GLU A 8 5.14 -3.67 0.64
C GLU A 8 4.77 -3.62 2.12
N ILE A 9 5.70 -3.23 2.99
CA ILE A 9 5.43 -3.02 4.42
C ILE A 9 4.37 -1.92 4.62
N ALA A 10 4.47 -0.82 3.88
CA ALA A 10 3.47 0.25 3.94
C ALA A 10 2.08 -0.25 3.54
N ILE A 11 1.98 -1.13 2.55
CA ILE A 11 0.72 -1.75 2.15
C ILE A 11 0.16 -2.62 3.26
N HIS A 12 1.00 -3.43 3.93
CA HIS A 12 0.58 -4.23 5.08
C HIS A 12 -0.02 -3.35 6.19
N LEU A 13 0.65 -2.25 6.52
CA LEU A 13 0.19 -1.33 7.56
C LEU A 13 -1.08 -0.61 7.16
N SER A 14 -1.18 -0.19 5.92
CA SER A 14 -2.37 0.45 5.37
C SER A 14 -3.58 -0.51 5.40
N TYR A 15 -3.34 -1.77 5.06
CA TYR A 15 -4.35 -2.82 5.14
C TYR A 15 -4.79 -3.04 6.60
N GLU A 16 -3.84 -3.10 7.54
CA GLU A 16 -4.13 -3.29 8.97
C GLU A 16 -5.00 -2.16 9.53
N LEU A 17 -4.79 -0.92 9.07
CA LEU A 17 -5.60 0.22 9.48
C LEU A 17 -7.09 0.06 9.16
N SER A 18 -7.43 -0.72 8.13
CA SER A 18 -8.81 -0.99 7.76
C SER A 18 -9.56 -1.82 8.82
N PHE A 19 -8.85 -2.44 9.73
CA PHE A 19 -9.40 -3.36 10.73
C PHE A 19 -9.21 -2.91 12.17
N THR A 20 -8.75 -1.68 12.40
CA THR A 20 -8.53 -1.16 13.74
C THR A 20 -9.03 0.27 13.86
N ASP A 21 -9.40 0.67 15.07
CA ASP A 21 -9.78 2.04 15.40
C ASP A 21 -8.59 2.87 15.90
N LYS A 22 -7.38 2.29 15.94
CA LYS A 22 -6.19 3.01 16.38
C LYS A 22 -5.88 4.19 15.47
N PRO A 23 -5.45 5.34 16.03
CA PRO A 23 -4.89 6.42 15.24
C PRO A 23 -3.70 5.92 14.41
N VAL A 24 -3.51 6.47 13.21
CA VAL A 24 -2.45 6.02 12.30
C VAL A 24 -1.06 6.11 12.94
N ASP A 25 -0.77 7.20 13.66
CA ASP A 25 0.54 7.38 14.29
C ASP A 25 0.79 6.37 15.41
N GLU A 26 -0.23 6.01 16.16
CA GLU A 26 -0.12 4.98 17.19
C GLU A 26 0.27 3.62 16.57
N LEU A 27 -0.41 3.24 15.49
CA LEU A 27 -0.09 2.00 14.79
C LEU A 27 1.33 2.01 14.24
N LEU A 28 1.73 3.11 13.60
CA LEU A 28 3.08 3.24 13.05
C LEU A 28 4.14 3.14 14.14
N ASP A 29 3.93 3.80 15.29
CA ASP A 29 4.88 3.77 16.39
C ASP A 29 5.00 2.37 17.00
N GLU A 30 3.92 1.61 17.04
CA GLU A 30 3.94 0.23 17.54
C GLU A 30 4.62 -0.73 16.58
N ARG A 31 4.39 -0.57 15.27
CA ARG A 31 4.86 -1.52 14.26
C ARG A 31 6.29 -1.27 13.78
N LEU A 32 6.72 -0.01 13.75
CA LEU A 32 8.05 0.35 13.23
C LEU A 32 9.12 0.31 14.33
N THR A 33 9.15 -0.78 15.09
CA THR A 33 10.15 -1.02 16.14
C THR A 33 10.93 -2.30 15.84
N PRO A 34 12.18 -2.41 16.31
CA PRO A 34 12.94 -3.64 16.15
C PRO A 34 12.24 -4.87 16.74
N GLU A 35 11.54 -4.69 17.87
CA GLU A 35 10.80 -5.77 18.55
C GLU A 35 9.66 -6.29 17.68
N SER A 36 8.88 -5.39 17.08
CA SER A 36 7.78 -5.76 16.20
C SER A 36 8.28 -6.49 14.96
N PHE A 37 9.36 -5.99 14.34
CA PHE A 37 9.95 -6.63 13.17
C PHE A 37 10.50 -8.01 13.51
N ALA A 38 11.18 -8.16 14.64
CA ALA A 38 11.70 -9.44 15.07
C ALA A 38 10.58 -10.49 15.27
N ALA A 39 9.47 -10.08 15.86
CA ALA A 39 8.33 -10.96 16.06
C ALA A 39 7.70 -11.41 14.73
N LEU A 40 7.54 -10.47 13.79
CA LEU A 40 6.94 -10.78 12.49
C LEU A 40 7.88 -11.56 11.56
N ALA A 41 9.19 -11.38 11.73
CA ALA A 41 10.19 -12.04 10.90
C ALA A 41 10.16 -13.57 11.03
N GLU A 42 9.66 -14.10 12.13
CA GLU A 42 9.50 -15.54 12.33
C GLU A 42 8.53 -16.16 11.33
N GLU A 43 7.53 -15.38 10.90
CA GLU A 43 6.50 -15.85 9.99
C GLU A 43 6.64 -15.32 8.57
N ASP A 44 7.25 -14.13 8.40
CA ASP A 44 7.32 -13.47 7.11
C ASP A 44 8.72 -12.87 6.86
N PRO A 45 9.44 -13.35 5.84
CA PRO A 45 10.77 -12.83 5.50
C PRO A 45 10.80 -11.33 5.16
N LEU A 46 9.66 -10.74 4.84
CA LEU A 46 9.54 -9.31 4.58
C LEU A 46 10.06 -8.46 5.75
N TYR A 47 9.96 -8.97 6.97
CA TYR A 47 10.30 -8.27 8.20
C TYR A 47 11.68 -8.60 8.76
N GLN A 48 12.53 -9.29 7.98
CA GLN A 48 13.88 -9.68 8.44
C GLN A 48 14.81 -8.51 8.72
N GLU A 49 14.59 -7.38 8.07
CA GLU A 49 15.41 -6.19 8.22
C GLU A 49 14.56 -5.05 8.75
N THR A 50 15.01 -4.46 9.88
CA THR A 50 14.36 -3.26 10.42
C THR A 50 14.70 -2.06 9.56
N PRO A 51 13.73 -1.22 9.18
CA PRO A 51 14.02 -0.05 8.36
C PRO A 51 14.89 0.95 9.10
N ASN A 52 15.82 1.59 8.39
CA ASN A 52 16.56 2.73 8.92
C ASN A 52 15.63 3.97 8.98
N ALA A 53 16.14 5.09 9.51
CA ALA A 53 15.34 6.30 9.70
C ALA A 53 14.69 6.79 8.38
N LYS A 54 15.46 6.79 7.29
CA LYS A 54 14.97 7.24 5.98
C LYS A 54 13.88 6.33 5.42
N GLN A 55 14.07 5.03 5.56
CA GLN A 55 13.09 4.04 5.12
C GLN A 55 11.82 4.10 5.98
N ALA A 56 11.97 4.25 7.28
CA ALA A 56 10.84 4.42 8.19
C ALA A 56 10.04 5.69 7.85
N ASP A 57 10.72 6.79 7.52
CA ASP A 57 10.05 8.03 7.11
C ASP A 57 9.24 7.84 5.84
N TYR A 58 9.78 7.11 4.86
CA TYR A 58 9.05 6.78 3.63
C TYR A 58 7.79 5.96 3.93
N ILE A 59 7.90 4.93 4.77
CA ILE A 59 6.76 4.10 5.18
C ILE A 59 5.72 4.97 5.90
N ARG A 60 6.14 5.80 6.86
CA ARG A 60 5.24 6.70 7.59
C ARG A 60 4.52 7.66 6.66
N ARG A 61 5.24 8.24 5.72
CA ARG A 61 4.67 9.18 4.74
C ARG A 61 3.58 8.51 3.90
N LEU A 62 3.84 7.29 3.41
CA LEU A 62 2.86 6.54 2.62
C LEU A 62 1.61 6.21 3.44
N VAL A 63 1.79 5.64 4.63
CA VAL A 63 0.66 5.18 5.45
C VAL A 63 -0.19 6.36 5.92
N ARG A 64 0.44 7.44 6.40
CA ARG A 64 -0.26 8.67 6.79
C ARG A 64 -0.97 9.31 5.62
N GLY A 65 -0.28 9.40 4.48
CA GLY A 65 -0.84 10.00 3.28
C GLY A 65 -2.07 9.26 2.79
N VAL A 66 -2.01 7.94 2.78
CA VAL A 66 -3.18 7.12 2.42
C VAL A 66 -4.33 7.34 3.41
N ALA A 67 -4.04 7.37 4.71
CA ALA A 67 -5.07 7.60 5.73
C ALA A 67 -5.72 8.97 5.57
N ASP A 68 -4.91 10.01 5.35
CA ASP A 68 -5.40 11.39 5.23
C ASP A 68 -6.18 11.62 3.93
N HIS A 69 -5.88 10.87 2.88
CA HIS A 69 -6.50 11.03 1.56
C HIS A 69 -7.43 9.87 1.18
N ALA A 70 -7.79 9.01 2.12
CA ALA A 70 -8.58 7.80 1.81
C ALA A 70 -9.89 8.09 1.06
N PRO A 71 -10.70 9.10 1.43
CA PRO A 71 -11.92 9.39 0.67
C PRO A 71 -11.65 9.79 -0.78
N GLU A 72 -10.62 10.59 -1.03
CA GLU A 72 -10.21 10.99 -2.38
C GLU A 72 -9.76 9.78 -3.18
N LEU A 73 -8.88 8.95 -2.60
CA LEU A 73 -8.35 7.77 -3.27
C LEU A 73 -9.45 6.76 -3.60
N ASP A 74 -10.36 6.53 -2.66
CA ASP A 74 -11.51 5.65 -2.88
C ASP A 74 -12.45 6.21 -3.95
N GLY A 75 -12.55 7.53 -4.05
CA GLY A 75 -13.30 8.19 -5.11
C GLY A 75 -12.74 7.89 -6.51
N TYR A 76 -11.42 7.88 -6.66
CA TYR A 76 -10.79 7.49 -7.92
C TYR A 76 -11.02 6.02 -8.23
N ILE A 77 -10.92 5.14 -7.24
CA ILE A 77 -11.20 3.71 -7.43
C ILE A 77 -12.63 3.53 -7.94
N ALA A 78 -13.61 4.16 -7.28
CA ALA A 78 -15.01 4.08 -7.69
C ALA A 78 -15.23 4.61 -9.10
N LYS A 79 -14.58 5.72 -9.45
CA LYS A 79 -14.71 6.35 -10.76
C LYS A 79 -14.17 5.48 -11.89
N TYR A 80 -13.03 4.85 -11.68
CA TYR A 80 -12.30 4.12 -12.73
C TYR A 80 -12.52 2.61 -12.71
N ALA A 81 -13.24 2.11 -11.71
CA ALA A 81 -13.57 0.68 -11.60
C ALA A 81 -14.87 0.30 -12.33
N LYS A 82 -15.33 1.14 -13.24
CA LYS A 82 -16.56 0.88 -14.00
C LYS A 82 -16.46 -0.43 -14.77
N GLY A 83 -17.50 -1.26 -14.67
CA GLY A 83 -17.50 -2.57 -15.29
C GLY A 83 -16.94 -3.69 -14.39
N TRP A 84 -16.38 -3.34 -13.24
CA TRP A 84 -15.88 -4.31 -12.28
C TRP A 84 -16.81 -4.41 -11.09
N ASN A 85 -16.95 -5.61 -10.53
CA ASN A 85 -17.79 -5.82 -9.34
C ASN A 85 -16.95 -5.51 -8.08
N PHE A 86 -17.20 -4.34 -7.49
CA PHE A 86 -16.49 -3.86 -6.31
C PHE A 86 -16.57 -4.83 -5.12
N ALA A 87 -17.71 -5.54 -4.96
CA ALA A 87 -17.88 -6.48 -3.86
C ALA A 87 -16.94 -7.70 -3.98
N ARG A 88 -16.40 -7.97 -5.17
CA ARG A 88 -15.47 -9.08 -5.41
C ARG A 88 -14.01 -8.68 -5.33
N ILE A 89 -13.72 -7.40 -5.15
CA ILE A 89 -12.35 -6.92 -5.08
C ILE A 89 -11.85 -7.12 -3.66
N PRO A 90 -10.75 -7.86 -3.46
CA PRO A 90 -10.18 -8.05 -2.12
C PRO A 90 -9.77 -6.72 -1.50
N LEU A 91 -9.95 -6.59 -0.18
CA LEU A 91 -9.52 -5.38 0.53
C LEU A 91 -8.03 -5.09 0.36
N VAL A 92 -7.22 -6.13 0.19
CA VAL A 92 -5.78 -5.96 -0.06
C VAL A 92 -5.53 -5.27 -1.40
N ALA A 93 -6.35 -5.51 -2.40
CA ALA A 93 -6.25 -4.82 -3.69
C ALA A 93 -6.50 -3.32 -3.54
N SER A 94 -7.49 -2.95 -2.72
CA SER A 94 -7.75 -1.54 -2.40
C SER A 94 -6.56 -0.89 -1.70
N ALA A 95 -5.94 -1.59 -0.74
CA ALA A 95 -4.75 -1.08 -0.05
C ALA A 95 -3.58 -0.87 -1.03
N ILE A 96 -3.34 -1.82 -1.93
CA ILE A 96 -2.30 -1.71 -2.96
C ILE A 96 -2.57 -0.49 -3.85
N MET A 97 -3.80 -0.31 -4.32
CA MET A 97 -4.16 0.82 -5.17
C MET A 97 -4.01 2.16 -4.46
N ARG A 98 -4.46 2.25 -3.20
CA ARG A 98 -4.35 3.49 -2.43
C ARG A 98 -2.90 3.92 -2.27
N VAL A 99 -2.00 3.00 -1.95
CA VAL A 99 -0.57 3.30 -1.82
C VAL A 99 0.01 3.76 -3.15
N ALA A 100 -0.27 3.05 -4.23
CA ALA A 100 0.20 3.43 -5.57
C ALA A 100 -0.33 4.80 -6.00
N MET A 101 -1.61 5.07 -5.78
CA MET A 101 -2.24 6.36 -6.10
C MET A 101 -1.60 7.50 -5.31
N TYR A 102 -1.34 7.30 -4.03
CA TYR A 102 -0.69 8.32 -3.23
C TYR A 102 0.70 8.64 -3.78
N GLU A 103 1.48 7.64 -4.14
CA GLU A 103 2.78 7.85 -4.78
C GLU A 103 2.66 8.63 -6.08
N MET A 104 1.70 8.24 -6.93
CA MET A 104 1.48 8.89 -8.22
C MET A 104 1.04 10.35 -8.11
N LEU A 105 0.20 10.66 -7.14
CA LEU A 105 -0.42 11.97 -6.99
C LEU A 105 0.40 12.94 -6.12
N TYR A 106 1.10 12.43 -5.12
CA TYR A 106 1.72 13.25 -4.09
C TYR A 106 3.24 13.07 -3.91
N MET A 107 3.85 12.13 -4.63
CA MET A 107 5.28 11.86 -4.53
C MET A 107 5.93 11.98 -5.90
N ALA A 108 6.25 13.22 -6.27
CA ALA A 108 6.73 13.56 -7.62
C ALA A 108 8.05 12.87 -8.01
N ASP A 109 8.84 12.44 -7.03
CA ASP A 109 10.10 11.73 -7.24
C ASP A 109 9.91 10.26 -7.66
N ILE A 110 8.67 9.74 -7.60
CA ILE A 110 8.36 8.37 -8.00
C ILE A 110 7.62 8.43 -9.35
N PRO A 111 8.23 7.88 -10.43
CA PRO A 111 7.54 7.82 -11.72
C PRO A 111 6.25 6.99 -11.64
N ALA A 112 5.20 7.48 -12.28
CA ALA A 112 3.90 6.79 -12.28
C ALA A 112 4.01 5.34 -12.78
N GLY A 113 4.81 5.12 -13.82
CA GLY A 113 5.04 3.77 -14.36
C GLY A 113 5.64 2.81 -13.35
N VAL A 114 6.51 3.29 -12.48
CA VAL A 114 7.10 2.49 -11.40
C VAL A 114 6.03 2.12 -10.38
N ALA A 115 5.25 3.09 -9.94
CA ALA A 115 4.18 2.84 -8.96
C ALA A 115 3.15 1.83 -9.49
N ILE A 116 2.73 1.97 -10.74
CA ILE A 116 1.78 1.04 -11.38
C ILE A 116 2.38 -0.36 -11.50
N ASN A 117 3.61 -0.47 -12.00
CA ASN A 117 4.25 -1.77 -12.17
C ASN A 117 4.41 -2.52 -10.86
N GLU A 118 4.84 -1.84 -9.80
CA GLU A 118 4.97 -2.45 -8.47
C GLU A 118 3.62 -2.87 -7.89
N ALA A 119 2.59 -2.06 -8.09
CA ALA A 119 1.24 -2.40 -7.65
C ALA A 119 0.74 -3.67 -8.35
N VAL A 120 0.97 -3.80 -9.65
CA VAL A 120 0.58 -4.99 -10.42
C VAL A 120 1.33 -6.24 -9.93
N GLU A 121 2.63 -6.13 -9.66
CA GLU A 121 3.42 -7.24 -9.13
C GLU A 121 2.94 -7.67 -7.74
N LEU A 122 2.61 -6.73 -6.86
CA LEU A 122 2.05 -7.04 -5.55
C LEU A 122 0.65 -7.65 -5.64
N ALA A 123 -0.12 -7.24 -6.62
CA ALA A 123 -1.43 -7.85 -6.87
C ALA A 123 -1.32 -9.34 -7.25
N LYS A 124 -0.26 -9.72 -7.96
CA LYS A 124 0.01 -11.13 -8.27
C LYS A 124 0.33 -11.93 -7.02
N LYS A 125 0.96 -11.30 -6.03
CA LYS A 125 1.35 -11.94 -4.78
C LYS A 125 0.17 -12.07 -3.80
N TYR A 126 -0.65 -11.03 -3.68
CA TYR A 126 -1.67 -10.92 -2.63
C TYR A 126 -3.11 -11.00 -3.11
N GLY A 127 -3.36 -10.76 -4.37
CA GLY A 127 -4.72 -10.68 -4.91
C GLY A 127 -5.21 -11.99 -5.53
N THR A 128 -6.33 -11.88 -6.20
CA THR A 128 -6.90 -12.96 -7.02
C THR A 128 -6.31 -12.87 -8.43
N ASP A 129 -6.62 -13.85 -9.28
CA ASP A 129 -6.16 -13.88 -10.68
C ASP A 129 -6.60 -12.63 -11.47
N GLU A 130 -7.72 -12.02 -11.09
CA GLU A 130 -8.24 -10.82 -11.75
C GLU A 130 -7.60 -9.52 -11.25
N SER A 131 -7.00 -9.52 -10.07
CA SER A 131 -6.49 -8.32 -9.42
C SER A 131 -5.43 -7.58 -10.21
N PRO A 132 -4.41 -8.23 -10.82
CA PRO A 132 -3.40 -7.50 -11.60
C PRO A 132 -3.99 -6.68 -12.74
N ALA A 133 -4.89 -7.25 -13.53
CA ALA A 133 -5.52 -6.56 -14.65
C ALA A 133 -6.42 -5.43 -14.17
N PHE A 134 -7.18 -5.66 -13.10
CA PHE A 134 -8.04 -4.64 -12.49
C PHE A 134 -7.23 -3.45 -12.00
N ILE A 135 -6.19 -3.70 -11.23
CA ILE A 135 -5.32 -2.65 -10.67
C ILE A 135 -4.64 -1.86 -11.79
N ASN A 136 -4.09 -2.55 -12.78
CA ASN A 136 -3.49 -1.88 -13.94
C ASN A 136 -4.51 -0.98 -14.66
N GLY A 137 -5.72 -1.48 -14.88
CA GLY A 137 -6.77 -0.73 -15.56
C GLY A 137 -7.19 0.53 -14.82
N VAL A 138 -7.32 0.44 -13.50
CA VAL A 138 -7.68 1.60 -12.66
C VAL A 138 -6.55 2.62 -12.62
N LEU A 139 -5.33 2.18 -12.31
CA LEU A 139 -4.19 3.09 -12.13
C LEU A 139 -3.77 3.77 -13.43
N ALA A 140 -3.86 3.09 -14.56
CA ALA A 140 -3.50 3.67 -15.85
C ALA A 140 -4.35 4.89 -16.21
N LYS A 141 -5.56 4.98 -15.68
CA LYS A 141 -6.45 6.12 -15.93
C LYS A 141 -6.09 7.37 -15.14
N LEU A 142 -5.18 7.26 -14.17
CA LEU A 142 -4.67 8.40 -13.41
C LEU A 142 -3.48 9.07 -14.09
N VAL A 143 -2.94 8.48 -15.10
CA VAL A 143 -1.77 9.01 -15.82
C VAL A 143 -2.21 9.94 -16.93
#